data_9beccff9d23cdfc8990b28d489bd8085
#
_entry.id   9beccff9d23cdfc8990b28d489bd8085
#
_cell.length_a   1.000
_cell.length_b   1.000
_cell.length_c   1.000
_cell.angle_alpha   90.00
_cell.angle_beta   90.00
_cell.angle_gamma   90.00
#
_symmetry.space_group_name_H-M   'P 1'
#
loop_
_entity.id
_entity.type
_entity.pdbx_description
1 polymer ?
#
loop_
_entity_poly.entity_id
_entity_poly.type
_entity_poly.pdbx_seq_one_letter_code
_entity_poly.pdbx_strand_id
1 'polypeptide(L)'
;MNPKTSCLILEKDDHIAGYCIVFSEKLIQRAVLATDVRIDLEASGSEAKLIQSGLELAKTRDASVAHLCLGSETPRSAMLEDVGFHNARTYLHMLWDEETPPDTKIPPEYSVSLYTSQDAQKLTDIQNAAFTGSWGFCPNTAEEIEYRSNMSNTRHECIVFLENKIDVVGYCWGCLGPNEGNTRGIISMIGIHPDYRGKGLSQIILTAGINKLNELSTDGISLHVDSNNTPAIKLYQSVGFREIDRLHWYEYTF
;
A
#
# COMPACT_ATOMS: atom_id res chain seq x y z
N MET A 1 -5.43 -0.46 -16.39
CA MET A 1 -6.05 0.90 -16.42
C MET A 1 -5.71 1.59 -17.74
N ASN A 2 -6.66 2.28 -18.38
CA ASN A 2 -6.38 3.07 -19.60
C ASN A 2 -6.14 4.55 -19.19
N PRO A 3 -4.91 5.08 -19.30
CA PRO A 3 -4.61 6.45 -18.87
C PRO A 3 -5.41 7.52 -19.62
N LYS A 4 -5.78 7.30 -20.88
CA LYS A 4 -6.59 8.22 -21.67
C LYS A 4 -8.01 8.45 -21.12
N THR A 5 -8.51 7.54 -20.33
CA THR A 5 -9.87 7.61 -19.75
C THR A 5 -9.89 7.75 -18.25
N SER A 6 -8.73 7.61 -17.58
CA SER A 6 -8.63 7.56 -16.12
C SER A 6 -7.79 8.69 -15.53
N CYS A 7 -7.19 9.54 -16.35
CA CYS A 7 -6.40 10.68 -15.92
C CYS A 7 -7.05 11.98 -16.41
N LEU A 8 -7.34 12.88 -15.48
CA LEU A 8 -7.77 14.25 -15.73
C LEU A 8 -6.57 15.17 -15.56
N ILE A 9 -6.44 16.17 -16.44
CA ILE A 9 -5.33 17.12 -16.44
C ILE A 9 -5.88 18.50 -16.10
N LEU A 10 -5.21 19.19 -15.18
CA LEU A 10 -5.40 20.60 -14.92
C LEU A 10 -4.37 21.39 -15.73
N GLU A 11 -4.85 22.26 -16.61
CA GLU A 11 -3.99 23.17 -17.38
C GLU A 11 -4.12 24.60 -16.83
N LYS A 12 -3.01 25.30 -16.76
CA LYS A 12 -2.92 26.72 -16.43
C LYS A 12 -1.79 27.37 -17.23
N ASP A 13 -2.08 28.47 -17.90
CA ASP A 13 -1.11 29.21 -18.72
C ASP A 13 -0.43 28.32 -19.78
N ASP A 14 -1.21 27.50 -20.49
CA ASP A 14 -0.79 26.53 -21.50
C ASP A 14 0.20 25.46 -21.01
N HIS A 15 0.26 25.22 -19.69
CA HIS A 15 1.10 24.20 -19.08
C HIS A 15 0.28 23.26 -18.19
N ILE A 16 0.71 22.00 -18.09
CA ILE A 16 0.14 21.07 -17.14
C ILE A 16 0.48 21.57 -15.73
N ALA A 17 -0.55 21.83 -14.94
CA ALA A 17 -0.45 22.35 -13.59
C ALA A 17 -0.91 21.36 -12.52
N GLY A 18 -1.46 20.21 -12.93
CA GLY A 18 -1.87 19.14 -12.02
C GLY A 18 -2.56 18.00 -12.76
N TYR A 19 -2.84 16.94 -12.02
CA TYR A 19 -3.58 15.78 -12.53
C TYR A 19 -4.42 15.13 -11.41
N CYS A 20 -5.45 14.40 -11.84
CA CYS A 20 -6.21 13.49 -11.00
C CYS A 20 -6.36 12.16 -11.73
N ILE A 21 -5.87 11.09 -11.13
CA ILE A 21 -6.02 9.73 -11.64
C ILE A 21 -7.14 9.05 -10.85
N VAL A 22 -8.09 8.42 -11.56
CA VAL A 22 -9.21 7.69 -10.96
C VAL A 22 -9.01 6.20 -11.19
N PHE A 23 -8.65 5.48 -10.14
CA PHE A 23 -8.57 4.02 -10.11
C PHE A 23 -9.93 3.45 -9.70
N SER A 24 -10.50 2.57 -10.53
CA SER A 24 -11.80 1.97 -10.26
C SER A 24 -11.63 0.52 -9.79
N GLU A 25 -12.13 0.21 -8.62
CA GLU A 25 -12.17 -1.13 -8.02
C GLU A 25 -13.61 -1.63 -8.02
N LYS A 26 -14.00 -2.18 -9.17
CA LYS A 26 -15.40 -2.53 -9.47
C LYS A 26 -15.99 -3.55 -8.50
N LEU A 27 -15.17 -4.51 -8.02
CA LEU A 27 -15.63 -5.57 -7.11
C LEU A 27 -16.20 -5.04 -5.80
N ILE A 28 -15.71 -3.89 -5.35
CA ILE A 28 -16.14 -3.25 -4.10
C ILE A 28 -16.77 -1.86 -4.34
N GLN A 29 -17.09 -1.55 -5.60
CA GLN A 29 -17.70 -0.28 -6.03
C GLN A 29 -16.96 0.95 -5.47
N ARG A 30 -15.63 0.90 -5.46
CA ARG A 30 -14.77 1.95 -4.94
C ARG A 30 -13.96 2.61 -6.05
N ALA A 31 -13.75 3.92 -5.95
CA ALA A 31 -12.72 4.63 -6.66
C ALA A 31 -11.61 5.08 -5.70
N VAL A 32 -10.36 5.04 -6.13
CA VAL A 32 -9.25 5.68 -5.44
C VAL A 32 -8.75 6.81 -6.33
N LEU A 33 -8.72 8.02 -5.79
CA LEU A 33 -8.21 9.21 -6.46
C LEU A 33 -6.77 9.46 -6.03
N ALA A 34 -5.89 9.60 -7.02
CA ALA A 34 -4.53 10.09 -6.82
C ALA A 34 -4.41 11.44 -7.51
N THR A 35 -4.15 12.49 -6.77
CA THR A 35 -4.07 13.86 -7.28
C THR A 35 -2.79 14.54 -6.83
N ASP A 36 -2.23 15.31 -7.74
CA ASP A 36 -1.11 16.18 -7.47
C ASP A 36 -1.27 17.46 -8.29
N VAL A 37 -0.92 18.57 -7.70
CA VAL A 37 -0.99 19.89 -8.33
C VAL A 37 0.27 20.69 -8.01
N ARG A 38 0.57 21.64 -8.86
CA ARG A 38 1.63 22.61 -8.61
C ARG A 38 1.40 23.32 -7.27
N ILE A 39 2.45 23.55 -6.49
CA ILE A 39 2.38 24.03 -5.10
C ILE A 39 1.56 25.34 -4.91
N ASP A 40 1.59 26.22 -5.91
CA ASP A 40 0.79 27.47 -5.90
C ASP A 40 -0.72 27.25 -6.10
N LEU A 41 -1.13 26.01 -6.40
CA LEU A 41 -2.52 25.60 -6.59
C LEU A 41 -3.03 24.65 -5.50
N GLU A 42 -2.17 24.25 -4.57
CA GLU A 42 -2.59 23.40 -3.45
C GLU A 42 -3.69 24.07 -2.62
N ALA A 43 -4.66 23.28 -2.19
CA ALA A 43 -5.84 23.74 -1.46
C ALA A 43 -6.62 24.88 -2.16
N SER A 44 -6.40 25.09 -3.46
CA SER A 44 -7.11 26.11 -4.23
C SER A 44 -8.44 25.61 -4.78
N GLY A 45 -9.28 26.56 -5.21
CA GLY A 45 -10.50 26.21 -5.94
C GLY A 45 -10.25 25.45 -7.24
N SER A 46 -9.07 25.54 -7.84
CA SER A 46 -8.68 24.77 -9.03
C SER A 46 -8.42 23.32 -8.69
N GLU A 47 -7.73 23.04 -7.60
CA GLU A 47 -7.56 21.67 -7.10
C GLU A 47 -8.90 21.06 -6.68
N ALA A 48 -9.73 21.80 -5.96
CA ALA A 48 -11.07 21.33 -5.57
C ALA A 48 -11.92 20.94 -6.79
N LYS A 49 -11.90 21.74 -7.86
CA LYS A 49 -12.60 21.42 -9.12
C LYS A 49 -12.03 20.18 -9.81
N LEU A 50 -10.71 20.02 -9.80
CA LEU A 50 -10.05 18.83 -10.37
C LEU A 50 -10.51 17.56 -9.63
N ILE A 51 -10.58 17.61 -8.30
CA ILE A 51 -11.05 16.50 -7.47
C ILE A 51 -12.54 16.25 -7.73
N GLN A 52 -13.39 17.28 -7.81
CA GLN A 52 -14.81 17.15 -8.15
C GLN A 52 -15.02 16.47 -9.51
N SER A 53 -14.23 16.85 -10.53
CA SER A 53 -14.26 16.17 -11.83
C SER A 53 -13.81 14.71 -11.73
N GLY A 54 -12.87 14.39 -10.83
CA GLY A 54 -12.48 13.01 -10.51
C GLY A 54 -13.63 12.22 -9.87
N LEU A 55 -14.39 12.84 -8.96
CA LEU A 55 -15.58 12.24 -8.35
C LEU A 55 -16.68 11.99 -9.39
N GLU A 56 -16.94 12.95 -10.28
CA GLU A 56 -17.90 12.77 -11.38
C GLU A 56 -17.51 11.57 -12.27
N LEU A 57 -16.24 11.47 -12.63
CA LEU A 57 -15.73 10.33 -13.39
C LEU A 57 -15.87 9.02 -12.61
N ALA A 58 -15.61 8.99 -11.30
CA ALA A 58 -15.78 7.83 -10.44
C ALA A 58 -17.26 7.38 -10.41
N LYS A 59 -18.19 8.34 -10.28
CA LYS A 59 -19.62 8.09 -10.30
C LYS A 59 -20.11 7.48 -11.63
N THR A 60 -19.60 7.92 -12.77
CA THR A 60 -19.92 7.32 -14.09
C THR A 60 -19.42 5.87 -14.22
N ARG A 61 -18.63 5.39 -13.27
CA ARG A 61 -18.07 4.03 -13.20
C ARG A 61 -18.67 3.20 -12.07
N ASP A 62 -19.84 3.61 -11.59
CA ASP A 62 -20.62 2.93 -10.56
C ASP A 62 -19.89 2.84 -9.19
N ALA A 63 -19.01 3.79 -8.89
CA ALA A 63 -18.43 3.88 -7.55
C ALA A 63 -19.48 4.35 -6.55
N SER A 64 -19.61 3.67 -5.42
CA SER A 64 -20.42 4.07 -4.28
C SER A 64 -19.64 4.91 -3.26
N VAL A 65 -18.32 4.74 -3.26
CA VAL A 65 -17.39 5.53 -2.44
C VAL A 65 -16.15 5.91 -3.24
N ALA A 66 -15.55 7.05 -2.87
CA ALA A 66 -14.24 7.45 -3.38
C ALA A 66 -13.28 7.70 -2.23
N HIS A 67 -12.05 7.23 -2.37
CA HIS A 67 -10.97 7.45 -1.40
C HIS A 67 -9.87 8.33 -1.99
N LEU A 68 -9.27 9.17 -1.13
CA LEU A 68 -8.09 9.95 -1.43
C LEU A 68 -7.17 9.93 -0.22
N CYS A 69 -5.88 9.71 -0.44
CA CYS A 69 -4.88 9.69 0.63
C CYS A 69 -4.05 10.97 0.61
N LEU A 70 -3.90 11.59 1.78
CA LEU A 70 -2.97 12.69 2.01
C LEU A 70 -1.91 12.28 3.03
N GLY A 71 -0.72 12.88 2.96
CA GLY A 71 0.26 12.89 4.05
C GLY A 71 -0.28 13.65 5.26
N SER A 72 0.59 13.95 6.21
CA SER A 72 0.26 14.69 7.44
C SER A 72 -0.64 15.91 7.20
N GLU A 73 -1.31 16.38 8.25
CA GLU A 73 -2.26 17.50 8.18
C GLU A 73 -1.73 18.65 7.31
N THR A 74 -2.46 18.94 6.24
CA THR A 74 -2.14 19.98 5.27
C THR A 74 -3.34 20.88 5.07
N PRO A 75 -3.19 22.09 4.50
CA PRO A 75 -4.33 22.92 4.08
C PRO A 75 -5.31 22.17 3.15
N ARG A 76 -4.85 21.14 2.46
CA ARG A 76 -5.68 20.27 1.60
C ARG A 76 -6.73 19.49 2.38
N SER A 77 -6.51 19.21 3.67
CA SER A 77 -7.49 18.52 4.53
C SER A 77 -8.80 19.29 4.63
N ALA A 78 -8.73 20.58 4.95
CA ALA A 78 -9.93 21.44 5.02
C ALA A 78 -10.63 21.56 3.65
N MET A 79 -9.87 21.71 2.58
CA MET A 79 -10.43 21.75 1.22
C MET A 79 -11.14 20.45 0.86
N LEU A 80 -10.63 19.27 1.26
CA LEU A 80 -11.31 18.00 1.05
C LEU A 80 -12.62 17.90 1.85
N GLU A 81 -12.63 18.40 3.08
CA GLU A 81 -13.85 18.47 3.90
C GLU A 81 -14.91 19.38 3.24
N ASP A 82 -14.49 20.53 2.71
CA ASP A 82 -15.38 21.44 1.94
C ASP A 82 -15.92 20.79 0.67
N VAL A 83 -15.17 19.89 0.03
CA VAL A 83 -15.62 19.09 -1.13
C VAL A 83 -16.61 17.99 -0.71
N GLY A 84 -16.64 17.62 0.57
CA GLY A 84 -17.54 16.61 1.14
C GLY A 84 -16.88 15.30 1.54
N PHE A 85 -15.56 15.26 1.56
CA PHE A 85 -14.83 14.12 2.13
C PHE A 85 -14.80 14.20 3.65
N HIS A 86 -14.63 13.04 4.30
CA HIS A 86 -14.33 12.95 5.73
C HIS A 86 -13.14 12.01 5.96
N ASN A 87 -12.39 12.22 7.04
CA ASN A 87 -11.30 11.33 7.41
C ASN A 87 -11.86 9.98 7.86
N ALA A 88 -11.59 8.92 7.10
CA ALA A 88 -12.09 7.57 7.35
C ALA A 88 -11.08 6.70 8.09
N ARG A 89 -9.78 6.88 7.80
CA ARG A 89 -8.69 6.07 8.40
C ARG A 89 -7.40 6.86 8.48
N THR A 90 -6.62 6.56 9.52
CA THR A 90 -5.24 7.03 9.66
C THR A 90 -4.31 5.83 9.59
N TYR A 91 -3.26 5.95 8.79
CA TYR A 91 -2.17 4.96 8.71
C TYR A 91 -0.91 5.56 9.29
N LEU A 92 -0.18 4.76 10.05
CA LEU A 92 1.16 5.13 10.51
C LEU A 92 2.16 4.81 9.41
N HIS A 93 3.03 5.74 9.09
CA HIS A 93 4.23 5.50 8.29
C HIS A 93 5.35 5.14 9.26
N MET A 94 5.86 3.92 9.18
CA MET A 94 6.88 3.43 10.08
C MET A 94 8.18 3.15 9.32
N LEU A 95 9.31 3.40 9.97
CA LEU A 95 10.66 3.22 9.44
C LEU A 95 11.45 2.27 10.33
N TRP A 96 12.16 1.36 9.71
CA TRP A 96 13.22 0.55 10.27
C TRP A 96 14.56 0.94 9.64
N ASP A 97 15.53 1.37 10.45
CA ASP A 97 16.84 1.85 10.03
C ASP A 97 17.96 1.34 10.98
N GLU A 98 17.77 0.14 11.53
CA GLU A 98 18.74 -0.52 12.38
C GLU A 98 19.93 -1.08 11.56
N GLU A 99 21.12 -1.09 12.14
CA GLU A 99 22.33 -1.61 11.48
C GLU A 99 22.28 -3.13 11.25
N THR A 100 21.62 -3.85 12.13
CA THR A 100 21.56 -5.31 12.10
C THR A 100 20.12 -5.80 11.97
N PRO A 101 19.80 -6.55 10.90
CA PRO A 101 18.48 -7.15 10.75
C PRO A 101 18.15 -8.08 11.93
N PRO A 102 16.87 -8.16 12.33
CA PRO A 102 16.44 -9.05 13.39
C PRO A 102 16.71 -10.51 13.00
N ASP A 103 17.12 -11.31 13.98
CA ASP A 103 17.23 -12.77 13.82
C ASP A 103 15.96 -13.46 14.34
N THR A 104 15.53 -14.49 13.65
CA THR A 104 14.38 -15.27 14.06
C THR A 104 14.56 -16.73 13.66
N LYS A 105 14.41 -17.63 14.65
CA LYS A 105 14.45 -19.07 14.40
C LYS A 105 13.17 -19.51 13.70
N ILE A 106 13.34 -20.19 12.56
CA ILE A 106 12.23 -20.82 11.85
C ILE A 106 12.01 -22.21 12.46
N PRO A 107 10.81 -22.50 13.03
CA PRO A 107 10.52 -23.83 13.53
C PRO A 107 10.63 -24.88 12.42
N PRO A 108 11.04 -26.12 12.71
CA PRO A 108 11.37 -27.14 11.70
C PRO A 108 10.19 -27.57 10.82
N GLU A 109 8.97 -27.30 11.25
CA GLU A 109 7.75 -27.54 10.47
C GLU A 109 7.47 -26.47 9.41
N TYR A 110 8.20 -25.32 9.43
CA TYR A 110 8.06 -24.23 8.45
C TYR A 110 9.34 -24.03 7.66
N SER A 111 9.19 -23.44 6.49
CA SER A 111 10.29 -22.99 5.63
C SER A 111 9.95 -21.67 4.96
N VAL A 112 10.98 -20.90 4.61
CA VAL A 112 10.86 -19.68 3.81
C VAL A 112 11.28 -19.98 2.38
N SER A 113 10.42 -19.64 1.41
CA SER A 113 10.71 -19.73 -0.02
C SER A 113 10.58 -18.37 -0.69
N LEU A 114 11.21 -18.21 -1.85
CA LEU A 114 11.14 -17.00 -2.66
C LEU A 114 10.05 -17.13 -3.72
N TYR A 115 9.45 -16.01 -4.07
CA TYR A 115 8.53 -15.92 -5.20
C TYR A 115 9.27 -16.14 -6.52
N THR A 116 8.62 -16.87 -7.41
CA THR A 116 9.01 -17.04 -8.82
C THR A 116 7.88 -16.57 -9.73
N SER A 117 8.15 -16.37 -11.01
CA SER A 117 7.13 -15.97 -11.99
C SER A 117 5.96 -16.96 -12.13
N GLN A 118 6.09 -18.18 -11.60
CA GLN A 118 5.03 -19.20 -11.61
C GLN A 118 4.12 -19.12 -10.37
N ASP A 119 4.46 -18.30 -9.40
CA ASP A 119 3.77 -18.24 -8.10
C ASP A 119 2.67 -17.16 -8.02
N ALA A 120 2.29 -16.53 -9.15
CA ALA A 120 1.30 -15.45 -9.13
C ALA A 120 -0.04 -15.89 -8.49
N GLN A 121 -0.56 -17.08 -8.85
CA GLN A 121 -1.78 -17.63 -8.24
C GLN A 121 -1.59 -17.91 -6.74
N LYS A 122 -0.47 -18.50 -6.35
CA LYS A 122 -0.11 -18.79 -4.96
C LYS A 122 -0.07 -17.51 -4.11
N LEU A 123 0.53 -16.43 -4.62
CA LEU A 123 0.56 -15.13 -3.95
C LEU A 123 -0.83 -14.50 -3.88
N THR A 124 -1.62 -14.62 -4.93
CA THR A 124 -3.02 -14.16 -4.97
C THR A 124 -3.84 -14.81 -3.87
N ASP A 125 -3.77 -16.13 -3.75
CA ASP A 125 -4.58 -16.90 -2.81
C ASP A 125 -4.24 -16.52 -1.36
N ILE A 126 -2.96 -16.49 -0.99
CA ILE A 126 -2.54 -16.12 0.36
C ILE A 126 -2.86 -14.67 0.67
N GLN A 127 -2.68 -13.74 -0.27
CA GLN A 127 -2.99 -12.33 -0.08
C GLN A 127 -4.49 -12.12 0.14
N ASN A 128 -5.32 -12.68 -0.73
CA ASN A 128 -6.77 -12.58 -0.62
C ASN A 128 -7.27 -13.21 0.69
N ALA A 129 -6.77 -14.37 1.08
CA ALA A 129 -7.11 -15.00 2.36
C ALA A 129 -6.70 -14.14 3.56
N ALA A 130 -5.48 -13.60 3.55
CA ALA A 130 -4.96 -12.80 4.66
C ALA A 130 -5.68 -11.46 4.86
N PHE A 131 -6.23 -10.85 3.80
CA PHE A 131 -6.82 -9.51 3.86
C PHE A 131 -8.34 -9.47 3.69
N THR A 132 -9.01 -10.60 3.45
CA THR A 132 -10.47 -10.65 3.39
C THR A 132 -11.08 -10.02 4.65
N GLY A 133 -12.00 -9.06 4.45
CA GLY A 133 -12.67 -8.31 5.51
C GLY A 133 -11.85 -7.13 6.08
N SER A 134 -10.62 -6.89 5.61
CA SER A 134 -9.86 -5.70 5.98
C SER A 134 -10.41 -4.46 5.28
N TRP A 135 -10.40 -3.33 5.99
CA TRP A 135 -10.84 -2.06 5.41
C TRP A 135 -10.03 -1.71 4.15
N GLY A 136 -10.72 -1.30 3.12
CA GLY A 136 -10.09 -0.86 1.89
C GLY A 136 -9.42 -1.97 1.06
N PHE A 137 -9.55 -3.23 1.44
CA PHE A 137 -8.99 -4.31 0.64
C PHE A 137 -9.92 -4.68 -0.52
N CYS A 138 -9.37 -4.66 -1.74
CA CYS A 138 -9.99 -5.21 -2.94
C CYS A 138 -9.29 -6.51 -3.30
N PRO A 139 -10.00 -7.64 -3.45
CA PRO A 139 -9.38 -8.90 -3.88
C PRO A 139 -8.66 -8.75 -5.21
N ASN A 140 -7.47 -9.32 -5.31
CA ASN A 140 -6.66 -9.30 -6.52
C ASN A 140 -6.93 -10.54 -7.38
N THR A 141 -6.67 -10.42 -8.68
CA THR A 141 -6.56 -11.57 -9.60
C THR A 141 -5.09 -11.96 -9.78
N ALA A 142 -4.84 -13.18 -10.26
CA ALA A 142 -3.48 -13.63 -10.56
C ALA A 142 -2.79 -12.76 -11.62
N GLU A 143 -3.54 -12.27 -12.61
CA GLU A 143 -3.04 -11.36 -13.66
C GLU A 143 -2.59 -10.00 -13.07
N GLU A 144 -3.35 -9.45 -12.10
CA GLU A 144 -2.97 -8.22 -11.41
C GLU A 144 -1.72 -8.42 -10.57
N ILE A 145 -1.60 -9.54 -9.88
CA ILE A 145 -0.42 -9.90 -9.10
C ILE A 145 0.79 -10.08 -10.01
N GLU A 146 0.65 -10.80 -11.13
CA GLU A 146 1.71 -10.96 -12.12
C GLU A 146 2.15 -9.61 -12.68
N TYR A 147 1.21 -8.75 -13.07
CA TYR A 147 1.54 -7.40 -13.54
C TYR A 147 2.32 -6.60 -12.49
N ARG A 148 1.85 -6.59 -11.24
CA ARG A 148 2.48 -5.83 -10.15
C ARG A 148 3.85 -6.39 -9.76
N SER A 149 4.03 -7.72 -9.75
CA SER A 149 5.31 -8.35 -9.43
C SER A 149 6.39 -8.11 -10.49
N ASN A 150 5.98 -7.76 -11.72
CA ASN A 150 6.89 -7.41 -12.82
C ASN A 150 7.11 -5.88 -12.97
N MET A 151 6.61 -5.04 -12.06
CA MET A 151 6.90 -3.60 -12.08
C MET A 151 8.38 -3.35 -11.76
N SER A 152 8.93 -2.26 -12.30
CA SER A 152 10.36 -1.92 -12.20
C SER A 152 10.87 -1.74 -10.76
N ASN A 153 9.99 -1.41 -9.82
CA ASN A 153 10.29 -1.25 -8.41
C ASN A 153 10.15 -2.55 -7.59
N THR A 154 9.73 -3.65 -8.19
CA THR A 154 9.61 -4.96 -7.56
C THR A 154 10.81 -5.83 -7.92
N ARG A 155 11.32 -6.57 -6.94
CA ARG A 155 12.30 -7.64 -7.12
C ARG A 155 11.67 -8.94 -6.62
N HIS A 156 11.68 -10.00 -7.42
CA HIS A 156 11.06 -11.28 -7.04
C HIS A 156 11.67 -11.85 -5.75
N GLU A 157 12.97 -11.66 -5.54
CA GLU A 157 13.67 -12.05 -4.32
C GLU A 157 13.22 -11.32 -3.04
N CYS A 158 12.50 -10.21 -3.17
CA CYS A 158 11.90 -9.47 -2.06
C CYS A 158 10.47 -9.89 -1.75
N ILE A 159 9.92 -10.85 -2.49
CA ILE A 159 8.64 -11.47 -2.19
C ILE A 159 8.92 -12.86 -1.61
N VAL A 160 8.58 -13.04 -0.35
CA VAL A 160 8.87 -14.27 0.39
C VAL A 160 7.58 -14.90 0.89
N PHE A 161 7.56 -16.23 0.90
CA PHE A 161 6.49 -17.04 1.50
C PHE A 161 6.98 -17.72 2.76
N LEU A 162 6.10 -17.91 3.71
CA LEU A 162 6.24 -18.84 4.81
C LEU A 162 5.33 -20.03 4.53
N GLU A 163 5.88 -21.22 4.52
CA GLU A 163 5.18 -22.44 4.13
C GLU A 163 5.38 -23.54 5.17
N ASN A 164 4.38 -24.39 5.32
CA ASN A 164 4.55 -25.69 5.94
C ASN A 164 4.47 -26.78 4.83
N LYS A 165 4.39 -28.07 5.20
CA LYS A 165 4.35 -29.17 4.21
C LYS A 165 3.09 -29.20 3.34
N ILE A 166 2.05 -28.45 3.70
CA ILE A 166 0.71 -28.50 3.10
C ILE A 166 0.35 -27.15 2.50
N ASP A 167 0.58 -26.05 3.24
CA ASP A 167 0.01 -24.73 2.94
C ASP A 167 1.05 -23.62 2.90
N VAL A 168 0.73 -22.59 2.14
CA VAL A 168 1.33 -21.25 2.30
C VAL A 168 0.64 -20.58 3.49
N VAL A 169 1.37 -20.38 4.58
CA VAL A 169 0.82 -19.87 5.84
C VAL A 169 0.97 -18.36 5.99
N GLY A 170 1.83 -17.75 5.18
CA GLY A 170 2.05 -16.31 5.18
C GLY A 170 2.95 -15.84 4.06
N TYR A 171 3.01 -14.52 3.87
CA TYR A 171 3.87 -13.90 2.88
C TYR A 171 4.31 -12.51 3.32
N CYS A 172 5.41 -12.03 2.75
CA CYS A 172 5.84 -10.64 2.81
C CYS A 172 6.26 -10.19 1.40
N TRP A 173 5.70 -9.09 0.94
CA TRP A 173 6.01 -8.48 -0.34
C TRP A 173 6.79 -7.19 -0.14
N GLY A 174 8.09 -7.25 -0.41
CA GLY A 174 8.99 -6.10 -0.46
C GLY A 174 9.06 -5.49 -1.85
N CYS A 175 9.24 -4.18 -1.91
CA CYS A 175 9.55 -3.45 -3.14
C CYS A 175 10.51 -2.28 -2.83
N LEU A 176 10.94 -1.58 -3.87
CA LEU A 176 11.88 -0.46 -3.76
C LEU A 176 11.14 0.85 -4.07
N GLY A 177 11.47 1.89 -3.33
CA GLY A 177 10.98 3.25 -3.55
C GLY A 177 12.10 4.29 -3.56
N PRO A 178 11.86 5.47 -4.12
CA PRO A 178 12.82 6.57 -4.08
C PRO A 178 12.98 7.11 -2.66
N ASN A 179 14.18 7.57 -2.31
CA ASN A 179 14.50 8.24 -1.06
C ASN A 179 15.65 9.23 -1.25
N GLU A 180 15.39 10.50 -1.46
CA GLU A 180 16.37 11.61 -1.53
C GLU A 180 17.70 11.28 -2.23
N GLY A 181 17.62 10.66 -3.41
CA GLY A 181 18.78 10.23 -4.20
C GLY A 181 19.27 8.80 -3.91
N ASN A 182 18.72 8.13 -2.92
CA ASN A 182 18.96 6.74 -2.56
C ASN A 182 17.73 5.85 -2.87
N THR A 183 17.77 4.61 -2.44
CA THR A 183 16.67 3.65 -2.56
C THR A 183 16.23 3.20 -1.18
N ARG A 184 14.93 3.29 -0.90
CA ARG A 184 14.32 2.77 0.31
C ARG A 184 13.65 1.43 0.05
N GLY A 185 13.83 0.48 0.96
CA GLY A 185 13.01 -0.73 1.02
C GLY A 185 11.60 -0.39 1.49
N ILE A 186 10.60 -1.02 0.91
CA ILE A 186 9.20 -0.84 1.30
C ILE A 186 8.58 -2.22 1.50
N ILE A 187 8.06 -2.50 2.69
CA ILE A 187 7.16 -3.65 2.88
C ILE A 187 5.79 -3.19 2.40
N SER A 188 5.46 -3.57 1.17
CA SER A 188 4.21 -3.20 0.51
C SER A 188 3.02 -3.94 1.12
N MET A 189 3.19 -5.25 1.37
CA MET A 189 2.14 -6.10 1.94
C MET A 189 2.78 -7.22 2.77
N ILE A 190 2.17 -7.52 3.91
CA ILE A 190 2.55 -8.67 4.74
C ILE A 190 1.28 -9.26 5.36
N GLY A 191 1.15 -10.57 5.35
CA GLY A 191 -0.02 -11.24 5.91
C GLY A 191 0.22 -12.68 6.31
N ILE A 192 -0.58 -13.13 7.27
CA ILE A 192 -0.67 -14.53 7.71
C ILE A 192 -2.07 -15.03 7.40
N HIS A 193 -2.17 -16.22 6.84
CA HIS A 193 -3.44 -16.91 6.62
C HIS A 193 -4.25 -16.99 7.93
N PRO A 194 -5.55 -16.71 7.93
CA PRO A 194 -6.36 -16.64 9.14
C PRO A 194 -6.19 -17.84 10.09
N ASP A 195 -6.14 -19.06 9.57
CA ASP A 195 -6.03 -20.31 10.34
C ASP A 195 -4.67 -20.49 11.05
N TYR A 196 -3.69 -19.68 10.67
CA TYR A 196 -2.33 -19.73 11.22
C TYR A 196 -1.97 -18.52 12.09
N ARG A 197 -2.92 -17.60 12.32
CA ARG A 197 -2.71 -16.44 13.20
C ARG A 197 -2.52 -16.85 14.66
N GLY A 198 -1.89 -15.96 15.45
CA GLY A 198 -1.68 -16.17 16.88
C GLY A 198 -0.55 -17.17 17.24
N LYS A 199 0.20 -17.67 16.26
CA LYS A 199 1.27 -18.66 16.44
C LYS A 199 2.69 -18.05 16.34
N GLY A 200 2.84 -16.73 16.39
CA GLY A 200 4.15 -16.06 16.28
C GLY A 200 4.74 -15.98 14.86
N LEU A 201 4.04 -16.52 13.85
CA LEU A 201 4.56 -16.65 12.48
C LEU A 201 4.75 -15.31 11.77
N SER A 202 4.03 -14.27 12.20
CA SER A 202 4.16 -12.91 11.64
C SER A 202 5.56 -12.34 11.83
N GLN A 203 6.23 -12.64 12.95
CA GLN A 203 7.60 -12.19 13.18
C GLN A 203 8.59 -12.87 12.23
N ILE A 204 8.40 -14.17 11.97
CA ILE A 204 9.27 -14.95 11.07
C ILE A 204 9.22 -14.36 9.66
N ILE A 205 8.03 -14.18 9.12
CA ILE A 205 7.89 -13.69 7.74
C ILE A 205 8.27 -12.21 7.59
N LEU A 206 8.04 -11.39 8.63
CA LEU A 206 8.50 -10.01 8.67
C LEU A 206 10.03 -9.93 8.64
N THR A 207 10.70 -10.71 9.50
CA THR A 207 12.17 -10.80 9.55
C THR A 207 12.74 -11.26 8.20
N ALA A 208 12.12 -12.26 7.57
CA ALA A 208 12.55 -12.73 6.25
C ALA A 208 12.44 -11.62 5.19
N GLY A 209 11.35 -10.83 5.20
CA GLY A 209 11.18 -9.70 4.30
C GLY A 209 12.19 -8.58 4.54
N ILE A 210 12.46 -8.22 5.81
CA ILE A 210 13.49 -7.25 6.19
C ILE A 210 14.87 -7.70 5.67
N ASN A 211 15.24 -8.96 5.91
CA ASN A 211 16.54 -9.48 5.47
C ASN A 211 16.69 -9.37 3.95
N LYS A 212 15.66 -9.70 3.18
CA LYS A 212 15.73 -9.61 1.71
C LYS A 212 15.84 -8.17 1.20
N LEU A 213 15.15 -7.23 1.80
CA LEU A 213 15.30 -5.82 1.45
C LEU A 213 16.64 -5.26 1.87
N ASN A 214 17.16 -5.66 3.03
CA ASN A 214 18.46 -5.23 3.52
C ASN A 214 19.63 -5.74 2.66
N GLU A 215 19.53 -6.95 2.06
CA GLU A 215 20.50 -7.48 1.08
C GLU A 215 20.69 -6.54 -0.13
N LEU A 216 19.71 -5.69 -0.44
CA LEU A 216 19.77 -4.72 -1.55
C LEU A 216 20.40 -3.38 -1.16
N SER A 217 21.00 -3.27 0.03
CA SER A 217 21.64 -2.04 0.52
C SER A 217 20.70 -0.81 0.48
N THR A 218 19.48 -0.99 0.92
CA THR A 218 18.47 0.09 0.99
C THR A 218 18.78 1.03 2.17
N ASP A 219 18.41 2.30 2.00
CA ASP A 219 18.50 3.32 3.05
C ASP A 219 17.29 3.23 3.99
N GLY A 220 17.27 2.16 4.79
CA GLY A 220 16.19 1.78 5.67
C GLY A 220 15.01 1.11 4.95
N ILE A 221 14.07 0.63 5.74
CA ILE A 221 12.86 -0.08 5.28
C ILE A 221 11.63 0.58 5.89
N SER A 222 10.67 0.94 5.07
CA SER A 222 9.42 1.55 5.53
C SER A 222 8.20 0.68 5.26
N LEU A 223 7.14 0.96 6.00
CA LEU A 223 5.81 0.37 5.79
C LEU A 223 4.70 1.34 6.23
N HIS A 224 3.50 1.07 5.77
CA HIS A 224 2.30 1.73 6.27
C HIS A 224 1.37 0.72 6.96
N VAL A 225 0.81 1.11 8.10
CA VAL A 225 -0.09 0.25 8.89
C VAL A 225 -1.28 1.05 9.40
N ASP A 226 -2.49 0.48 9.30
CA ASP A 226 -3.69 1.08 9.91
C ASP A 226 -3.45 1.32 11.41
N SER A 227 -3.68 2.55 11.89
CA SER A 227 -3.50 2.93 13.29
C SER A 227 -4.39 2.12 14.26
N ASN A 228 -5.44 1.49 13.75
CA ASN A 228 -6.29 0.58 14.50
C ASN A 228 -5.74 -0.86 14.58
N ASN A 229 -4.73 -1.21 13.76
CA ASN A 229 -4.13 -2.55 13.76
C ASN A 229 -3.06 -2.67 14.86
N THR A 230 -3.50 -2.58 16.11
CA THR A 230 -2.63 -2.66 17.30
C THR A 230 -1.72 -3.91 17.31
N PRO A 231 -2.19 -5.12 16.91
CA PRO A 231 -1.30 -6.29 16.86
C PRO A 231 -0.13 -6.13 15.88
N ALA A 232 -0.38 -5.59 14.68
CA ALA A 232 0.68 -5.37 13.70
C ALA A 232 1.64 -4.26 14.14
N ILE A 233 1.13 -3.16 14.71
CA ILE A 233 1.96 -2.07 15.25
C ILE A 233 2.93 -2.60 16.32
N LYS A 234 2.43 -3.40 17.28
CA LYS A 234 3.27 -4.00 18.32
C LYS A 234 4.33 -4.93 17.72
N LEU A 235 3.98 -5.71 16.69
CA LEU A 235 4.93 -6.56 15.99
C LEU A 235 6.03 -5.70 15.34
N TYR A 236 5.70 -4.68 14.60
CA TYR A 236 6.67 -3.81 13.93
C TYR A 236 7.59 -3.11 14.93
N GLN A 237 7.02 -2.57 16.01
CA GLN A 237 7.81 -1.96 17.09
C GLN A 237 8.76 -2.96 17.76
N SER A 238 8.35 -4.22 17.93
CA SER A 238 9.18 -5.26 18.55
C SER A 238 10.42 -5.64 17.74
N VAL A 239 10.44 -5.33 16.44
CA VAL A 239 11.59 -5.58 15.55
C VAL A 239 12.34 -4.30 15.16
N GLY A 240 12.02 -3.15 15.79
CA GLY A 240 12.76 -1.89 15.63
C GLY A 240 12.11 -0.84 14.73
N PHE A 241 10.91 -1.08 14.17
CA PHE A 241 10.21 -0.01 13.46
C PHE A 241 9.75 1.09 14.41
N ARG A 242 9.92 2.33 14.00
CA ARG A 242 9.40 3.53 14.69
C ARG A 242 8.49 4.34 13.77
N GLU A 243 7.49 4.97 14.33
CA GLU A 243 6.62 5.91 13.60
C GLU A 243 7.42 7.15 13.19
N ILE A 244 7.29 7.56 11.94
CA ILE A 244 7.94 8.76 11.39
C ILE A 244 6.96 9.76 10.81
N ASP A 245 5.79 9.32 10.36
CA ASP A 245 4.75 10.16 9.76
C ASP A 245 3.39 9.46 9.80
N ARG A 246 2.35 10.15 9.37
CA ARG A 246 0.98 9.63 9.24
C ARG A 246 0.41 9.93 7.87
N LEU A 247 -0.44 9.02 7.40
CA LEU A 247 -1.25 9.19 6.20
C LEU A 247 -2.72 9.17 6.59
N HIS A 248 -3.49 10.06 5.99
CA HIS A 248 -4.92 10.18 6.22
C HIS A 248 -5.69 9.80 4.98
N TRP A 249 -6.53 8.77 5.11
CA TRP A 249 -7.45 8.35 4.06
C TRP A 249 -8.78 9.07 4.25
N TYR A 250 -9.13 9.87 3.28
CA TYR A 250 -10.39 10.57 3.18
C TYR A 250 -11.37 9.78 2.33
N GLU A 251 -12.62 9.72 2.75
CA GLU A 251 -13.71 9.02 2.06
C GLU A 251 -14.80 10.01 1.67
N TYR A 252 -15.29 9.87 0.45
CA TYR A 252 -16.47 10.54 -0.09
C TYR A 252 -17.50 9.47 -0.44
N THR A 253 -18.75 9.63 0.02
CA THR A 253 -19.90 8.76 -0.31
C THR A 253 -20.77 9.44 -1.35
N PHE A 254 -21.10 8.72 -2.45
CA PHE A 254 -21.90 9.26 -3.55
C PHE A 254 -23.41 9.29 -3.28
#